data_b2a1687b59fa931cb5e1a7652464acb2
#
_entry.id   b2a1687b59fa931cb5e1a7652464acb2
#
_cell.length_a   1.000
_cell.length_b   1.000
_cell.length_c   1.000
_cell.angle_alpha   90.00
_cell.angle_beta   90.00
_cell.angle_gamma   90.00
#
_symmetry.space_group_name_H-M   'P 1'
#
loop_
_entity.id
_entity.type
_entity.pdbx_description
1 polymer ?
#
loop_
_entity_poly.entity_id
_entity_poly.type
_entity_poly.pdbx_seq_one_letter_code
_entity_poly.pdbx_strand_id
1 'polypeptide(L)'
;IVDAFIDACRPWDKAIYYNFVSRETLESRFPSSNRTYSKLSGQEVAGGDMIIVHPEVAERNRALIEMLTGARKQPWRIARIVGLPFLLKFLFHRVTFADVEAVAGRILGGPAKVVLGSPAELAMDADKPYQVDMLRAEFAP
;
A
#
# COMPACT_ATOMS: atom_id res chain seq x y z
N ILE A 1 -6.46 -13.33 8.83
CA ILE A 1 -6.24 -12.15 7.98
C ILE A 1 -4.77 -11.77 8.00
N VAL A 2 -4.23 -11.40 9.16
CA VAL A 2 -2.81 -11.01 9.32
C VAL A 2 -1.87 -12.15 8.91
N ASP A 3 -2.10 -13.36 9.38
CA ASP A 3 -1.28 -14.53 9.08
C ASP A 3 -1.25 -14.82 7.57
N ALA A 4 -2.38 -14.65 6.88
CA ALA A 4 -2.45 -14.83 5.42
C ALA A 4 -1.51 -13.87 4.67
N PHE A 5 -1.42 -12.61 5.11
CA PHE A 5 -0.46 -11.66 4.54
C PHE A 5 0.98 -12.02 4.88
N ILE A 6 1.26 -12.40 6.12
CA ILE A 6 2.59 -12.86 6.55
C ILE A 6 3.05 -14.06 5.72
N ASP A 7 2.17 -15.04 5.51
CA ASP A 7 2.48 -16.22 4.70
C ASP A 7 2.68 -15.89 3.22
N ALA A 8 1.92 -14.94 2.67
CA ALA A 8 2.10 -14.46 1.30
C ALA A 8 3.42 -13.71 1.08
N CYS A 9 4.08 -13.25 2.15
CA CYS A 9 5.39 -12.62 2.09
C CYS A 9 6.57 -13.60 2.10
N ARG A 10 6.31 -14.91 2.23
CA ARG A 10 7.40 -15.91 2.18
C ARG A 10 8.15 -15.88 0.84
N PRO A 11 9.45 -16.12 0.83
CA PRO A 11 10.35 -16.57 1.92
C PRO A 11 10.94 -15.43 2.79
N TRP A 12 10.36 -14.24 2.81
CA TRP A 12 10.79 -13.04 3.56
C TRP A 12 12.20 -12.55 3.19
N ASP A 13 12.55 -12.67 1.93
CA ASP A 13 13.85 -12.30 1.35
C ASP A 13 13.92 -10.85 0.85
N LYS A 14 12.85 -10.05 1.05
CA LYS A 14 12.77 -8.66 0.62
C LYS A 14 12.93 -7.69 1.80
N ALA A 15 13.40 -6.49 1.47
CA ALA A 15 13.53 -5.40 2.41
C ALA A 15 12.18 -4.86 2.90
N ILE A 16 11.19 -4.89 2.00
CA ILE A 16 9.83 -4.44 2.30
C ILE A 16 8.80 -5.24 1.48
N TYR A 17 7.69 -5.53 2.12
CA TYR A 17 6.47 -6.07 1.50
C TYR A 17 5.33 -5.10 1.76
N TYR A 18 4.63 -4.72 0.69
CA TYR A 18 3.50 -3.82 0.74
C TYR A 18 2.30 -4.46 0.05
N ASN A 19 1.14 -4.48 0.72
CA ASN A 19 -0.04 -5.09 0.16
C ASN A 19 -0.88 -4.12 -0.66
N PHE A 20 -1.47 -4.67 -1.73
CA PHE A 20 -2.56 -4.06 -2.47
C PHE A 20 -3.74 -5.01 -2.54
N VAL A 21 -4.92 -4.45 -2.47
CA VAL A 21 -6.19 -5.17 -2.63
C VAL A 21 -6.88 -4.66 -3.89
N SER A 22 -7.34 -5.57 -4.74
CA SER A 22 -8.07 -5.19 -5.95
C SER A 22 -9.42 -4.55 -5.61
N ARG A 23 -9.89 -3.65 -6.47
CA ARG A 23 -11.23 -3.07 -6.36
C ARG A 23 -12.30 -4.15 -6.27
N GLU A 24 -12.21 -5.18 -7.11
CA GLU A 24 -13.15 -6.30 -7.13
C GLU A 24 -13.22 -7.00 -5.76
N THR A 25 -12.07 -7.34 -5.17
CA THR A 25 -12.00 -7.99 -3.86
C THR A 25 -12.58 -7.08 -2.77
N LEU A 26 -12.23 -5.79 -2.80
CA LEU A 26 -12.68 -4.86 -1.78
C LEU A 26 -14.18 -4.57 -1.88
N GLU A 27 -14.70 -4.30 -3.08
CA GLU A 27 -16.11 -3.99 -3.28
C GLU A 27 -17.03 -5.21 -3.14
N SER A 28 -16.53 -6.42 -3.40
CA SER A 28 -17.30 -7.64 -3.12
C SER A 28 -17.53 -7.86 -1.62
N ARG A 29 -16.57 -7.45 -0.80
CA ARG A 29 -16.64 -7.61 0.67
C ARG A 29 -17.25 -6.39 1.36
N PHE A 30 -16.92 -5.19 0.86
CA PHE A 30 -17.34 -3.90 1.41
C PHE A 30 -17.89 -2.98 0.31
N PRO A 31 -19.10 -3.23 -0.22
CA PRO A 31 -19.60 -2.55 -1.43
C PRO A 31 -19.76 -1.03 -1.29
N SER A 32 -19.84 -0.51 -0.07
CA SER A 32 -20.00 0.93 0.21
C SER A 32 -18.78 1.56 0.85
N SER A 33 -17.59 0.94 0.70
CA SER A 33 -16.36 1.43 1.33
C SER A 33 -15.92 2.80 0.85
N ASN A 34 -16.27 3.19 -0.39
CA ASN A 34 -15.87 4.44 -1.04
C ASN A 34 -14.35 4.71 -0.95
N ARG A 35 -13.55 3.66 -1.12
CA ARG A 35 -12.09 3.76 -1.15
C ARG A 35 -11.61 4.43 -2.43
N THR A 36 -10.47 5.09 -2.32
CA THR A 36 -9.77 5.63 -3.49
C THR A 36 -8.92 4.53 -4.12
N TYR A 37 -9.07 4.35 -5.42
CA TYR A 37 -8.30 3.36 -6.18
C TYR A 37 -7.26 4.03 -7.05
N SER A 38 -6.11 3.37 -7.16
CA SER A 38 -5.05 3.71 -8.11
C SER A 38 -5.02 2.66 -9.22
N LYS A 39 -4.77 3.12 -10.46
CA LYS A 39 -4.62 2.21 -11.59
C LYS A 39 -3.17 1.77 -11.73
N LEU A 40 -2.88 0.52 -11.41
CA LEU A 40 -1.55 -0.10 -11.50
C LEU A 40 -1.63 -1.35 -12.38
N SER A 41 -0.71 -1.48 -13.33
CA SER A 41 -0.68 -2.63 -14.28
C SER A 41 -2.05 -2.91 -14.95
N GLY A 42 -2.84 -1.86 -15.20
CA GLY A 42 -4.17 -2.00 -15.79
C GLY A 42 -5.29 -2.40 -14.83
N GLN A 43 -4.99 -2.63 -13.56
CA GLN A 43 -5.95 -2.99 -12.50
C GLN A 43 -6.21 -1.81 -11.58
N GLU A 44 -7.42 -1.70 -11.05
CA GLU A 44 -7.76 -0.75 -9.98
C GLU A 44 -7.49 -1.42 -8.62
N VAL A 45 -6.61 -0.80 -7.84
CA VAL A 45 -6.19 -1.33 -6.53
C VAL A 45 -6.21 -0.25 -5.47
N ALA A 46 -6.51 -0.63 -4.23
CA ALA A 46 -6.30 0.17 -3.04
C ALA A 46 -5.04 -0.29 -2.32
N GLY A 47 -4.27 0.65 -1.79
CA GLY A 47 -3.18 0.33 -0.88
C GLY A 47 -3.74 -0.23 0.41
N GLY A 48 -3.11 -1.27 0.93
CA GLY A 48 -3.48 -1.81 2.24
C GLY A 48 -2.69 -1.15 3.37
N ASP A 49 -3.16 -1.35 4.58
CA ASP A 49 -2.65 -0.70 5.78
C ASP A 49 -1.55 -1.51 6.48
N MET A 50 -1.22 -2.69 5.95
CA MET A 50 -0.14 -3.52 6.48
C MET A 50 1.10 -3.48 5.59
N ILE A 51 2.23 -3.34 6.27
CA ILE A 51 3.56 -3.35 5.65
C ILE A 51 4.46 -4.26 6.50
N ILE A 52 5.25 -5.11 5.86
CA ILE A 52 6.34 -5.83 6.52
C ILE A 52 7.65 -5.22 6.06
N VAL A 53 8.49 -4.80 6.99
CA VAL A 53 9.80 -4.19 6.73
C VAL A 53 10.87 -4.95 7.48
N HIS A 54 12.00 -5.23 6.82
CA HIS A 54 13.14 -5.83 7.48
C HIS A 54 13.69 -4.87 8.56
N PRO A 55 13.96 -5.33 9.79
CA PRO A 55 14.36 -4.46 10.91
C PRO A 55 15.54 -3.53 10.59
N GLU A 56 16.59 -4.04 9.95
CA GLU A 56 17.77 -3.24 9.57
C GLU A 56 17.42 -2.13 8.56
N VAL A 57 16.43 -2.38 7.67
CA VAL A 57 15.95 -1.39 6.70
C VAL A 57 15.15 -0.31 7.41
N ALA A 58 14.33 -0.69 8.37
CA ALA A 58 13.57 0.26 9.20
C ALA A 58 14.50 1.18 9.99
N GLU A 59 15.50 0.63 10.67
CA GLU A 59 16.47 1.40 11.44
C GLU A 59 17.29 2.35 10.55
N ARG A 60 17.84 1.85 9.45
CA ARG A 60 18.63 2.66 8.51
C ARG A 60 17.82 3.81 7.88
N ASN A 61 16.52 3.61 7.69
CA ASN A 61 15.63 4.56 7.04
C ASN A 61 14.73 5.32 8.03
N ARG A 62 14.99 5.29 9.34
CA ARG A 62 14.16 5.93 10.36
C ARG A 62 13.84 7.39 10.01
N ALA A 63 14.85 8.20 9.71
CA ALA A 63 14.67 9.61 9.35
C ALA A 63 13.83 9.80 8.08
N LEU A 64 13.97 8.90 7.10
CA LEU A 64 13.14 8.90 5.89
C LEU A 64 11.68 8.55 6.20
N ILE A 65 11.45 7.55 7.04
CA ILE A 65 10.10 7.12 7.45
C ILE A 65 9.41 8.26 8.21
N GLU A 66 10.10 8.89 9.16
CA GLU A 66 9.61 10.05 9.90
C GLU A 66 9.28 11.22 8.96
N MET A 67 10.17 11.50 8.00
CA MET A 67 9.94 12.53 7.00
C MET A 67 8.72 12.21 6.11
N LEU A 68 8.57 10.99 5.63
CA LEU A 68 7.43 10.57 4.80
C LEU A 68 6.11 10.64 5.57
N THR A 69 6.12 10.25 6.85
CA THR A 69 4.94 10.35 7.73
C THR A 69 4.54 11.82 7.92
N GLY A 70 5.52 12.71 8.14
CA GLY A 70 5.29 14.16 8.24
C GLY A 70 4.94 14.83 6.90
N ALA A 71 5.40 14.28 5.78
CA ALA A 71 5.22 14.85 4.44
C ALA A 71 3.84 14.56 3.82
N ARG A 72 2.94 13.83 4.49
CA ARG A 72 1.56 13.61 4.01
C ARG A 72 0.85 14.91 3.59
N LYS A 73 1.22 16.03 4.22
CA LYS A 73 0.70 17.38 3.90
C LYS A 73 1.52 18.13 2.84
N GLN A 74 2.59 17.53 2.31
CA GLN A 74 3.52 18.18 1.38
C GLN A 74 3.82 17.27 0.17
N PRO A 75 2.86 17.10 -0.75
CA PRO A 75 2.96 16.15 -1.85
C PRO A 75 4.15 16.38 -2.77
N TRP A 76 4.65 17.62 -2.88
CA TRP A 76 5.83 17.97 -3.67
C TRP A 76 7.14 17.35 -3.13
N ARG A 77 7.25 17.11 -1.81
CA ARG A 77 8.39 16.39 -1.23
C ARG A 77 8.39 14.92 -1.63
N ILE A 78 7.23 14.28 -1.55
CA ILE A 78 7.03 12.91 -1.99
C ILE A 78 7.37 12.81 -3.49
N ALA A 79 6.85 13.74 -4.29
CA ALA A 79 7.11 13.82 -5.72
C ALA A 79 8.62 13.88 -6.06
N ARG A 80 9.40 14.66 -5.32
CA ARG A 80 10.86 14.75 -5.52
C ARG A 80 11.56 13.45 -5.18
N ILE A 81 11.15 12.73 -4.14
CA ILE A 81 11.74 11.44 -3.71
C ILE A 81 11.43 10.35 -4.72
N VAL A 82 10.18 10.27 -5.15
CA VAL A 82 9.68 9.28 -6.10
C VAL A 82 10.29 9.47 -7.49
N GLY A 83 10.48 10.71 -7.90
CA GLY A 83 11.14 11.09 -9.14
C GLY A 83 10.18 11.33 -10.31
N LEU A 84 10.60 12.22 -11.20
CA LEU A 84 9.80 12.66 -12.35
C LEU A 84 9.36 11.53 -13.30
N PRO A 85 10.21 10.53 -13.64
CA PRO A 85 9.77 9.44 -14.53
C PRO A 85 8.59 8.64 -13.98
N PHE A 86 8.59 8.36 -12.67
CA PHE A 86 7.46 7.67 -12.03
C PHE A 86 6.21 8.54 -12.01
N LEU A 87 6.36 9.84 -11.71
CA LEU A 87 5.24 10.79 -11.72
C LEU A 87 4.59 10.91 -13.09
N LEU A 88 5.36 10.95 -14.16
CA LEU A 88 4.84 10.96 -15.52
C LEU A 88 4.08 9.66 -15.83
N LYS A 89 4.64 8.50 -15.47
CA LYS A 89 3.92 7.22 -15.60
C LYS A 89 2.61 7.22 -14.80
N PHE A 90 2.64 7.78 -13.59
CA PHE A 90 1.44 7.88 -12.73
C PHE A 90 0.37 8.76 -13.37
N LEU A 91 0.75 9.93 -13.87
CA LEU A 91 -0.16 10.86 -14.53
C LEU A 91 -0.84 10.24 -15.78
N PHE A 92 -0.10 9.42 -16.52
CA PHE A 92 -0.61 8.70 -17.70
C PHE A 92 -1.24 7.33 -17.39
N HIS A 93 -1.43 7.00 -16.11
CA HIS A 93 -1.95 5.69 -15.65
C HIS A 93 -1.17 4.49 -16.19
N ARG A 94 0.15 4.63 -16.33
CA ARG A 94 1.07 3.63 -16.89
C ARG A 94 1.99 3.00 -15.83
N VAL A 95 1.76 3.29 -14.56
CA VAL A 95 2.54 2.68 -13.47
C VAL A 95 2.22 1.20 -13.37
N THR A 96 3.27 0.40 -13.25
CA THR A 96 3.18 -1.03 -12.99
C THR A 96 3.56 -1.36 -11.55
N PHE A 97 3.24 -2.57 -11.08
CA PHE A 97 3.71 -3.04 -9.77
C PHE A 97 5.23 -3.10 -9.71
N ALA A 98 5.89 -3.48 -10.81
CA ALA A 98 7.35 -3.45 -10.91
C ALA A 98 7.93 -2.03 -10.77
N ASP A 99 7.26 -1.00 -11.28
CA ASP A 99 7.67 0.40 -11.07
C ASP A 99 7.57 0.78 -9.58
N VAL A 100 6.51 0.36 -8.89
CA VAL A 100 6.34 0.59 -7.45
C VAL A 100 7.45 -0.11 -6.67
N GLU A 101 7.71 -1.39 -6.95
CA GLU A 101 8.78 -2.17 -6.33
C GLU A 101 10.16 -1.52 -6.57
N ALA A 102 10.44 -1.09 -7.80
CA ALA A 102 11.72 -0.46 -8.16
C ALA A 102 11.91 0.88 -7.42
N VAL A 103 10.87 1.71 -7.34
CA VAL A 103 10.94 3.00 -6.62
C VAL A 103 11.08 2.79 -5.12
N ALA A 104 10.29 1.90 -4.53
CA ALA A 104 10.39 1.57 -3.11
C ALA A 104 11.77 0.98 -2.76
N GLY A 105 12.27 0.06 -3.58
CA GLY A 105 13.59 -0.53 -3.40
C GLY A 105 14.73 0.48 -3.49
N ARG A 106 14.65 1.41 -4.45
CA ARG A 106 15.62 2.52 -4.58
C ARG A 106 15.61 3.45 -3.36
N ILE A 107 14.41 3.79 -2.88
CA ILE A 107 14.25 4.71 -1.74
C ILE A 107 14.75 4.07 -0.44
N LEU A 108 14.46 2.80 -0.23
CA LEU A 108 14.77 2.10 1.02
C LEU A 108 16.14 1.39 0.99
N GLY A 109 16.77 1.32 -0.18
CA GLY A 109 18.07 0.67 -0.34
C GLY A 109 18.02 -0.85 -0.18
N GLY A 110 16.95 -1.49 -0.67
CA GLY A 110 16.79 -2.95 -0.65
C GLY A 110 15.59 -3.40 -1.49
N PRO A 111 15.49 -4.68 -1.83
CA PRO A 111 14.44 -5.18 -2.71
C PRO A 111 13.05 -5.02 -2.06
N ALA A 112 12.11 -4.46 -2.80
CA ALA A 112 10.71 -4.33 -2.40
C ALA A 112 9.83 -5.35 -3.13
N LYS A 113 8.72 -5.75 -2.51
CA LYS A 113 7.73 -6.65 -3.09
C LYS A 113 6.32 -6.15 -2.87
N VAL A 114 5.56 -6.10 -3.95
CA VAL A 114 4.11 -5.91 -3.91
C VAL A 114 3.43 -7.25 -3.71
N VAL A 115 2.56 -7.36 -2.73
CA VAL A 115 1.74 -8.53 -2.45
C VAL A 115 0.31 -8.23 -2.89
N LEU A 116 -0.19 -9.01 -3.84
CA LEU A 116 -1.57 -8.96 -4.33
C LEU A 116 -2.38 -10.11 -3.73
N GLY A 117 -3.71 -9.98 -3.78
CA GLY A 117 -4.60 -11.03 -3.29
C GLY A 117 -4.74 -11.06 -1.77
N SER A 118 -4.34 -10.00 -1.10
CA SER A 118 -4.59 -9.83 0.33
C SER A 118 -6.08 -9.72 0.64
N PRO A 119 -6.54 -10.16 1.83
CA PRO A 119 -7.90 -9.98 2.27
C PRO A 119 -8.36 -8.52 2.22
N ALA A 120 -9.62 -8.30 1.89
CA ALA A 120 -10.21 -6.96 1.73
C ALA A 120 -10.07 -6.09 3.01
N GLU A 121 -10.13 -6.72 4.16
CA GLU A 121 -10.01 -6.10 5.48
C GLU A 121 -8.68 -5.35 5.66
N LEU A 122 -7.61 -5.79 4.96
CA LEU A 122 -6.31 -5.13 5.03
C LEU A 122 -6.24 -3.79 4.26
N ALA A 123 -7.28 -3.45 3.52
CA ALA A 123 -7.40 -2.17 2.83
C ALA A 123 -8.69 -1.43 3.21
N MET A 124 -9.37 -1.84 4.29
CA MET A 124 -10.59 -1.20 4.78
C MET A 124 -10.26 -0.23 5.91
N ASP A 125 -10.31 1.07 5.61
CA ASP A 125 -10.12 2.13 6.61
C ASP A 125 -11.41 2.41 7.41
N ALA A 126 -11.24 2.94 8.60
CA ALA A 126 -12.30 3.44 9.48
C ALA A 126 -12.18 4.96 9.72
N ASP A 127 -11.83 5.71 8.68
CA ASP A 127 -11.59 7.16 8.75
C ASP A 127 -12.89 7.99 8.82
N LYS A 128 -14.01 7.42 8.40
CA LYS A 128 -15.30 8.09 8.32
C LYS A 128 -16.36 7.36 9.13
N PRO A 129 -17.33 8.09 9.73
CA PRO A 129 -18.37 7.46 10.56
C PRO A 129 -19.08 6.28 9.90
N TYR A 130 -19.47 6.41 8.64
CA TYR A 130 -20.17 5.34 7.93
C TYR A 130 -19.31 4.07 7.75
N GLN A 131 -17.98 4.21 7.64
CA GLN A 131 -17.04 3.08 7.56
C GLN A 131 -16.96 2.35 8.91
N VAL A 132 -16.96 3.11 10.00
CA VAL A 132 -17.05 2.54 11.36
C VAL A 132 -18.35 1.78 11.55
N ASP A 133 -19.47 2.34 11.10
CA ASP A 133 -20.78 1.69 11.22
C ASP A 133 -20.86 0.41 10.38
N MET A 134 -20.27 0.44 9.17
CA MET A 134 -20.15 -0.75 8.32
C MET A 134 -19.34 -1.86 9.00
N LEU A 135 -18.18 -1.52 9.57
CA LEU A 135 -17.34 -2.49 10.29
C LEU A 135 -18.03 -3.01 11.55
N ARG A 136 -18.75 -2.16 12.29
CA ARG A 136 -19.55 -2.59 13.44
C ARG A 136 -20.63 -3.57 13.04
N ALA A 137 -21.34 -3.32 11.95
CA ALA A 137 -22.36 -4.23 11.45
C ALA A 137 -21.79 -5.57 11.02
N GLU A 138 -20.60 -5.56 10.43
CA GLU A 138 -19.91 -6.76 9.95
C GLU A 138 -19.34 -7.63 11.08
N PHE A 139 -18.82 -7.01 12.12
CA PHE A 139 -18.17 -7.70 13.25
C PHE A 139 -19.06 -7.72 14.51
N ALA A 140 -20.33 -7.37 14.39
CA ALA A 140 -21.29 -7.56 15.48
C ALA A 140 -21.43 -9.05 15.80
N PRO A 141 -21.46 -9.45 17.09
CA PRO A 141 -21.61 -10.83 17.51
C PRO A 141 -22.97 -11.42 17.11
#